data_ebd102440af90a97a0a812abb8e68f22
#
_entry.id   ebd102440af90a97a0a812abb8e68f22
#
_cell.length_a   1.000
_cell.length_b   1.000
_cell.length_c   1.000
_cell.angle_alpha   90.00
_cell.angle_beta   90.00
_cell.angle_gamma   90.00
#
_symmetry.space_group_name_H-M   'P 1'
#
loop_
_entity.id
_entity.type
_entity.pdbx_description
1 polymer ?
#
loop_
_entity_poly.entity_id
_entity_poly.type
_entity_poly.pdbx_seq_one_letter_code
_entity_poly.pdbx_strand_id
1 'polypeptide(L)'
;MKIFPDERIDDLEFNDLKIIQNKKNFCFGIDSVLISNFCAKIKSASNAVDIGSGTGIISILFASKAKIDHIYGIEIQSEVAEMSKRSIELNHLENKIEILNINVKDVFKYINANSVDCVVTNPPYMKNGSGAKNDDKGKVLARHEVEITLSEILEISYKLLKDRGEFYMIHRMDRLVDVLYEMREKRIEPKEIQFIHSYVNNSPNLFMVRAVKNGGKQLKVLDPLVIYKSNGEYTDEILKIYGKK
;
A
#
# COMPACT_ATOMS: atom_id res chain seq x y z
N MET A 1 22.75 -13.23 0.50
CA MET A 1 21.39 -13.14 1.08
C MET A 1 21.02 -14.45 1.77
N LYS A 2 20.37 -14.42 2.94
CA LYS A 2 19.96 -15.61 3.71
C LYS A 2 18.43 -15.77 3.64
N ILE A 3 17.93 -16.99 3.36
CA ILE A 3 16.50 -17.35 3.43
C ILE A 3 16.34 -18.27 4.64
N PHE A 4 15.35 -17.99 5.50
CA PHE A 4 15.08 -18.75 6.70
C PHE A 4 14.12 -19.93 6.39
N PRO A 5 14.05 -20.98 7.24
CA PRO A 5 13.29 -22.20 6.94
C PRO A 5 11.80 -22.00 6.68
N ASP A 6 11.18 -20.99 7.31
CA ASP A 6 9.75 -20.68 7.13
C ASP A 6 9.47 -19.69 5.99
N GLU A 7 10.52 -19.24 5.30
CA GLU A 7 10.43 -18.30 4.19
C GLU A 7 10.41 -19.02 2.85
N ARG A 8 9.88 -18.33 1.85
CA ARG A 8 9.93 -18.70 0.44
C ARG A 8 10.15 -17.47 -0.42
N ILE A 9 10.68 -17.68 -1.60
CA ILE A 9 10.76 -16.65 -2.64
C ILE A 9 9.59 -16.88 -3.60
N ASP A 10 8.76 -15.86 -3.76
CA ASP A 10 7.68 -15.84 -4.73
C ASP A 10 8.04 -14.91 -5.90
N ASP A 11 7.63 -15.30 -7.10
CA ASP A 11 7.71 -14.46 -8.29
C ASP A 11 6.54 -13.46 -8.28
N LEU A 12 6.82 -12.18 -8.53
CA LEU A 12 5.79 -11.15 -8.64
C LEU A 12 5.10 -11.14 -10.02
N GLU A 13 5.55 -12.04 -10.92
CA GLU A 13 5.05 -12.17 -12.28
C GLU A 13 5.11 -10.85 -13.08
N PHE A 14 6.04 -9.98 -12.71
CA PHE A 14 6.30 -8.69 -13.34
C PHE A 14 7.81 -8.42 -13.38
N ASN A 15 8.40 -8.32 -14.58
CA ASN A 15 9.81 -7.99 -14.82
C ASN A 15 10.81 -8.82 -13.97
N ASP A 16 10.56 -10.12 -13.81
CA ASP A 16 11.38 -11.06 -13.03
C ASP A 16 11.58 -10.66 -11.56
N LEU A 17 10.76 -9.73 -11.06
CA LEU A 17 10.81 -9.29 -9.67
C LEU A 17 10.34 -10.40 -8.72
N LYS A 18 11.02 -10.49 -7.59
CA LYS A 18 10.81 -11.52 -6.58
C LYS A 18 10.56 -10.90 -5.22
N ILE A 19 9.89 -11.64 -4.36
CA ILE A 19 9.64 -11.22 -2.99
C ILE A 19 9.84 -12.39 -2.03
N ILE A 20 10.40 -12.11 -0.85
CA ILE A 20 10.52 -13.07 0.23
C ILE A 20 9.28 -12.97 1.10
N GLN A 21 8.65 -14.11 1.39
CA GLN A 21 7.49 -14.18 2.26
C GLN A 21 7.65 -15.29 3.29
N ASN A 22 7.10 -15.07 4.49
CA ASN A 22 7.02 -16.10 5.52
C ASN A 22 5.65 -16.78 5.46
N LYS A 23 5.65 -18.11 5.34
CA LYS A 23 4.42 -18.95 5.24
C LYS A 23 3.49 -18.84 6.45
N LYS A 24 4.03 -18.46 7.61
CA LYS A 24 3.28 -18.31 8.86
C LYS A 24 2.68 -16.91 9.04
N ASN A 25 3.14 -15.94 8.27
CA ASN A 25 2.69 -14.55 8.33
C ASN A 25 1.70 -14.25 7.20
N PHE A 26 1.13 -13.06 7.24
CA PHE A 26 0.29 -12.57 6.16
C PHE A 26 1.11 -12.48 4.85
N CYS A 27 0.67 -13.23 3.84
CA CYS A 27 1.21 -13.10 2.48
C CYS A 27 0.48 -11.98 1.76
N PHE A 28 1.16 -11.30 0.83
CA PHE A 28 0.52 -10.25 0.06
C PHE A 28 -0.67 -10.79 -0.76
N GLY A 29 -1.69 -9.95 -0.89
CA GLY A 29 -2.83 -10.20 -1.78
C GLY A 29 -2.72 -9.38 -3.07
N ILE A 30 -3.66 -9.60 -3.96
CA ILE A 30 -3.81 -8.83 -5.19
C ILE A 30 -3.93 -7.31 -4.92
N ASP A 31 -4.45 -6.92 -3.75
CA ASP A 31 -4.62 -5.53 -3.32
C ASP A 31 -3.33 -4.71 -3.48
N SER A 32 -2.20 -5.30 -3.04
CA SER A 32 -0.88 -4.64 -3.13
C SER A 32 -0.42 -4.45 -4.58
N VAL A 33 -0.74 -5.40 -5.46
CA VAL A 33 -0.44 -5.30 -6.89
C VAL A 33 -1.31 -4.22 -7.55
N LEU A 34 -2.59 -4.17 -7.20
CA LEU A 34 -3.53 -3.19 -7.74
C LEU A 34 -3.16 -1.76 -7.33
N ILE A 35 -2.90 -1.53 -6.04
CA ILE A 35 -2.55 -0.18 -5.56
C ILE A 35 -1.19 0.27 -6.11
N SER A 36 -0.20 -0.62 -6.24
CA SER A 36 1.09 -0.27 -6.84
C SER A 36 0.94 0.16 -8.31
N ASN A 37 0.05 -0.50 -9.07
CA ASN A 37 -0.26 -0.10 -10.44
C ASN A 37 -1.07 1.21 -10.50
N PHE A 38 -1.95 1.43 -9.53
CA PHE A 38 -2.76 2.65 -9.47
C PHE A 38 -1.90 3.88 -9.15
N CYS A 39 -0.99 3.79 -8.18
CA CYS A 39 -0.06 4.88 -7.85
C CYS A 39 1.02 5.09 -8.93
N ALA A 40 1.36 4.08 -9.71
CA ALA A 40 2.30 4.21 -10.82
C ALA A 40 1.84 5.12 -11.96
N LYS A 41 0.59 5.59 -11.94
CA LYS A 41 0.09 6.63 -12.86
C LYS A 41 0.67 8.03 -12.58
N ILE A 42 1.35 8.21 -11.46
CA ILE A 42 2.10 9.45 -11.18
C ILE A 42 3.12 9.71 -12.28
N LYS A 43 3.19 10.94 -12.79
CA LYS A 43 4.08 11.26 -13.91
C LYS A 43 5.55 11.14 -13.55
N SER A 44 5.91 11.63 -12.37
CA SER A 44 7.24 11.48 -11.76
C SER A 44 7.17 11.88 -10.29
N ALA A 45 8.03 11.30 -9.47
CA ALA A 45 8.21 11.69 -8.07
C ALA A 45 9.69 11.58 -7.69
N SER A 46 10.20 12.55 -6.95
CA SER A 46 11.54 12.44 -6.37
C SER A 46 11.49 11.53 -5.14
N ASN A 47 10.56 11.79 -4.23
CA ASN A 47 10.40 11.00 -3.01
C ASN A 47 8.98 10.47 -2.84
N ALA A 48 8.87 9.19 -2.52
CA ALA A 48 7.62 8.56 -2.12
C ALA A 48 7.76 7.89 -0.75
N VAL A 49 6.62 7.71 -0.05
CA VAL A 49 6.55 6.96 1.21
C VAL A 49 5.48 5.88 1.10
N ASP A 50 5.83 4.66 1.46
CA ASP A 50 4.94 3.50 1.58
C ASP A 50 4.71 3.24 3.08
N ILE A 51 3.52 3.63 3.59
CA ILE A 51 3.17 3.48 5.00
C ILE A 51 2.61 2.09 5.26
N GLY A 52 3.27 1.33 6.13
CA GLY A 52 2.93 -0.07 6.39
C GLY A 52 3.41 -0.95 5.24
N SER A 53 4.67 -0.80 4.83
CA SER A 53 5.22 -1.43 3.64
C SER A 53 5.22 -2.96 3.66
N GLY A 54 5.08 -3.57 4.85
CA GLY A 54 5.07 -5.01 4.99
C GLY A 54 6.33 -5.65 4.41
N THR A 55 6.15 -6.65 3.56
CA THR A 55 7.25 -7.32 2.86
C THR A 55 7.90 -6.50 1.74
N GLY A 56 7.46 -5.25 1.55
CA GLY A 56 8.02 -4.32 0.55
C GLY A 56 7.41 -4.43 -0.84
N ILE A 57 6.33 -5.19 -1.01
CA ILE A 57 5.74 -5.46 -2.33
C ILE A 57 5.30 -4.20 -3.06
N ILE A 58 4.61 -3.27 -2.37
CA ILE A 58 4.14 -2.03 -3.00
C ILE A 58 5.36 -1.21 -3.43
N SER A 59 6.33 -1.03 -2.55
CA SER A 59 7.56 -0.30 -2.83
C SER A 59 8.32 -0.88 -4.04
N ILE A 60 8.50 -2.22 -4.11
CA ILE A 60 9.20 -2.90 -5.20
C ILE A 60 8.47 -2.72 -6.54
N LEU A 61 7.17 -2.99 -6.57
CA LEU A 61 6.37 -2.84 -7.79
C LEU A 61 6.26 -1.37 -8.23
N PHE A 62 6.10 -0.45 -7.29
CA PHE A 62 6.00 0.97 -7.58
C PHE A 62 7.32 1.54 -8.15
N ALA A 63 8.47 1.17 -7.56
CA ALA A 63 9.80 1.55 -8.07
C ALA A 63 10.06 1.05 -9.51
N SER A 64 9.45 -0.09 -9.88
CA SER A 64 9.64 -0.70 -11.20
C SER A 64 8.64 -0.20 -12.25
N LYS A 65 7.45 0.26 -11.83
CA LYS A 65 6.38 0.71 -12.72
C LYS A 65 6.37 2.22 -12.96
N ALA A 66 6.96 3.00 -12.06
CA ALA A 66 6.93 4.47 -12.12
C ALA A 66 8.34 5.08 -12.17
N LYS A 67 8.39 6.32 -12.65
CA LYS A 67 9.62 7.13 -12.60
C LYS A 67 9.72 7.78 -11.22
N ILE A 68 10.40 7.09 -10.30
CA ILE A 68 10.62 7.52 -8.92
C ILE A 68 12.11 7.44 -8.62
N ASP A 69 12.63 8.46 -7.94
CA ASP A 69 14.04 8.50 -7.55
C ASP A 69 14.27 7.73 -6.25
N HIS A 70 13.38 7.91 -5.23
CA HIS A 70 13.53 7.25 -3.94
C HIS A 70 12.18 6.91 -3.27
N ILE A 71 12.09 5.75 -2.62
CA ILE A 71 10.93 5.29 -1.83
C ILE A 71 11.38 4.94 -0.42
N TYR A 72 10.72 5.52 0.58
CA TYR A 72 10.83 5.11 1.97
C TYR A 72 9.70 4.15 2.32
N GLY A 73 10.01 2.89 2.59
CA GLY A 73 9.06 1.94 3.15
C GLY A 73 9.10 1.98 4.67
N ILE A 74 7.96 2.19 5.31
CA ILE A 74 7.87 2.26 6.78
C ILE A 74 7.19 1.01 7.29
N GLU A 75 7.91 0.23 8.11
CA GLU A 75 7.39 -1.00 8.70
C GLU A 75 7.80 -1.08 10.19
N ILE A 76 6.82 -1.28 11.06
CA ILE A 76 7.06 -1.31 12.52
C ILE A 76 7.57 -2.67 12.99
N GLN A 77 7.17 -3.78 12.32
CA GLN A 77 7.55 -5.13 12.67
C GLN A 77 8.96 -5.43 12.17
N SER A 78 9.91 -5.59 13.09
CA SER A 78 11.34 -5.75 12.76
C SER A 78 11.63 -6.97 11.87
N GLU A 79 10.96 -8.10 12.12
CA GLU A 79 11.14 -9.32 11.30
C GLU A 79 10.65 -9.10 9.86
N VAL A 80 9.53 -8.38 9.69
CA VAL A 80 8.96 -8.08 8.37
C VAL A 80 9.80 -7.05 7.64
N ALA A 81 10.27 -6.01 8.33
CA ALA A 81 11.18 -5.00 7.78
C ALA A 81 12.50 -5.62 7.30
N GLU A 82 13.06 -6.56 8.07
CA GLU A 82 14.27 -7.28 7.66
C GLU A 82 14.05 -8.14 6.41
N MET A 83 12.91 -8.84 6.35
CA MET A 83 12.52 -9.61 5.17
C MET A 83 12.32 -8.73 3.94
N SER A 84 11.73 -7.53 4.13
CA SER A 84 11.57 -6.52 3.08
C SER A 84 12.93 -6.04 2.56
N LYS A 85 13.90 -5.73 3.43
CA LYS A 85 15.26 -5.33 3.02
C LYS A 85 15.92 -6.38 2.15
N ARG A 86 15.81 -7.66 2.50
CA ARG A 86 16.33 -8.76 1.69
C ARG A 86 15.58 -8.92 0.36
N SER A 87 14.28 -8.65 0.32
CA SER A 87 13.52 -8.62 -0.93
C SER A 87 13.99 -7.51 -1.87
N ILE A 88 14.33 -6.34 -1.33
CA ILE A 88 14.88 -5.20 -2.08
C ILE A 88 16.28 -5.55 -2.63
N GLU A 89 17.15 -6.13 -1.79
CA GLU A 89 18.48 -6.62 -2.20
C GLU A 89 18.36 -7.67 -3.33
N LEU A 90 17.41 -8.61 -3.22
CA LEU A 90 17.17 -9.63 -4.23
C LEU A 90 16.84 -9.06 -5.61
N ASN A 91 16.23 -7.89 -5.66
CA ASN A 91 15.83 -7.19 -6.89
C ASN A 91 16.79 -6.06 -7.29
N HIS A 92 17.91 -5.87 -6.58
CA HIS A 92 18.91 -4.80 -6.84
C HIS A 92 18.29 -3.38 -6.81
N LEU A 93 17.38 -3.14 -5.84
CA LEU A 93 16.65 -1.88 -5.69
C LEU A 93 17.11 -1.04 -4.49
N GLU A 94 18.25 -1.37 -3.85
CA GLU A 94 18.76 -0.72 -2.64
C GLU A 94 19.05 0.76 -2.85
N ASN A 95 19.38 1.15 -4.08
CA ASN A 95 19.63 2.54 -4.44
C ASN A 95 18.33 3.36 -4.61
N LYS A 96 17.16 2.69 -4.65
CA LYS A 96 15.86 3.32 -4.85
C LYS A 96 14.91 3.17 -3.67
N ILE A 97 15.07 2.12 -2.86
CA ILE A 97 14.14 1.80 -1.78
C ILE A 97 14.91 1.66 -0.47
N GLU A 98 14.51 2.42 0.53
CA GLU A 98 15.00 2.33 1.90
C GLU A 98 13.87 1.90 2.84
N ILE A 99 14.08 0.82 3.62
CA ILE A 99 13.13 0.38 4.64
C ILE A 99 13.54 0.94 6.00
N LEU A 100 12.68 1.77 6.55
CA LEU A 100 12.76 2.32 7.89
C LEU A 100 11.96 1.42 8.85
N ASN A 101 12.66 0.70 9.72
CA ASN A 101 11.99 -0.08 10.76
C ASN A 101 11.67 0.82 11.96
N ILE A 102 10.56 1.52 11.88
CA ILE A 102 10.13 2.51 12.86
C ILE A 102 8.60 2.50 13.02
N ASN A 103 8.11 3.05 14.12
CA ASN A 103 6.72 3.50 14.17
C ASN A 103 6.57 4.71 13.24
N VAL A 104 5.55 4.73 12.39
CA VAL A 104 5.31 5.84 11.45
C VAL A 104 5.12 7.19 12.17
N LYS A 105 4.72 7.20 13.43
CA LYS A 105 4.64 8.41 14.28
C LYS A 105 6.00 9.08 14.48
N ASP A 106 7.07 8.33 14.34
CA ASP A 106 8.45 8.80 14.47
C ASP A 106 9.08 9.23 13.12
N VAL A 107 8.33 9.17 12.02
CA VAL A 107 8.82 9.39 10.66
C VAL A 107 9.55 10.73 10.47
N PHE A 108 9.15 11.76 11.19
CA PHE A 108 9.76 13.10 11.10
C PHE A 108 11.17 13.20 11.68
N LYS A 109 11.68 12.14 12.32
CA LYS A 109 13.10 12.02 12.69
C LYS A 109 13.98 11.64 11.49
N TYR A 110 13.38 11.14 10.40
CA TYR A 110 14.06 10.58 9.22
C TYR A 110 13.70 11.34 7.94
N ILE A 111 12.45 11.76 7.80
CA ILE A 111 11.91 12.40 6.59
C ILE A 111 11.37 13.78 6.97
N ASN A 112 11.81 14.80 6.27
CA ASN A 112 11.36 16.17 6.52
C ASN A 112 9.88 16.36 6.17
N ALA A 113 9.20 17.20 6.90
CA ALA A 113 7.84 17.61 6.54
C ALA A 113 7.86 18.35 5.18
N ASN A 114 6.77 18.21 4.42
CA ASN A 114 6.59 18.83 3.10
C ASN A 114 7.70 18.48 2.07
N SER A 115 8.29 17.29 2.17
CA SER A 115 9.38 16.87 1.28
C SER A 115 9.02 15.71 0.34
N VAL A 116 7.82 15.14 0.49
CA VAL A 116 7.39 13.93 -0.21
C VAL A 116 6.39 14.28 -1.31
N ASP A 117 6.58 13.73 -2.49
CA ASP A 117 5.68 13.94 -3.62
C ASP A 117 4.48 12.99 -3.60
N CYS A 118 4.69 11.79 -3.04
CA CYS A 118 3.69 10.73 -3.03
C CYS A 118 3.71 9.95 -1.72
N VAL A 119 2.53 9.66 -1.17
CA VAL A 119 2.33 8.67 -0.10
C VAL A 119 1.38 7.60 -0.60
N VAL A 120 1.75 6.34 -0.40
CA VAL A 120 0.90 5.17 -0.68
C VAL A 120 0.72 4.35 0.58
N THR A 121 -0.46 3.73 0.74
CA THR A 121 -0.72 2.81 1.85
C THR A 121 -1.78 1.77 1.50
N ASN A 122 -1.58 0.56 1.99
CA ASN A 122 -2.58 -0.50 2.08
C ASN A 122 -2.73 -0.87 3.57
N PRO A 123 -3.48 -0.08 4.35
CA PRO A 123 -3.55 -0.26 5.78
C PRO A 123 -4.27 -1.56 6.14
N PRO A 124 -3.98 -2.17 7.31
CA PRO A 124 -4.69 -3.36 7.76
C PRO A 124 -6.19 -3.07 7.93
N TYR A 125 -7.04 -3.96 7.41
CA TYR A 125 -8.51 -3.81 7.40
C TYR A 125 -9.12 -4.18 8.76
N MET A 126 -8.81 -3.46 9.82
CA MET A 126 -9.36 -3.73 11.15
C MET A 126 -10.77 -3.16 11.28
N LYS A 127 -11.71 -3.99 11.77
CA LYS A 127 -13.02 -3.51 12.21
C LYS A 127 -12.88 -2.93 13.62
N ASN A 128 -13.22 -1.67 13.82
CA ASN A 128 -13.44 -1.14 15.15
C ASN A 128 -14.52 -1.99 15.85
N GLY A 129 -14.16 -2.70 16.92
CA GLY A 129 -15.11 -3.42 17.77
C GLY A 129 -15.27 -4.92 17.56
N SER A 130 -14.58 -5.57 16.62
CA SER A 130 -14.52 -7.03 16.59
C SER A 130 -13.39 -7.54 17.49
N GLY A 131 -13.64 -7.54 18.79
CA GLY A 131 -12.80 -8.29 19.72
C GLY A 131 -12.77 -9.75 19.25
N ALA A 132 -11.64 -10.23 18.80
CA ALA A 132 -11.43 -11.64 18.51
C ALA A 132 -11.66 -12.42 19.81
N LYS A 133 -12.82 -13.05 19.91
CA LYS A 133 -13.01 -14.17 20.86
C LYS A 133 -12.13 -15.30 20.32
N ASN A 134 -11.14 -15.69 21.13
CA ASN A 134 -10.19 -16.78 20.92
C ASN A 134 -9.05 -16.46 19.95
N ASP A 135 -7.94 -15.92 20.51
CA ASP A 135 -6.58 -16.31 20.10
C ASP A 135 -5.55 -15.76 21.09
N ASP A 136 -4.54 -16.56 21.38
CA ASP A 136 -3.38 -16.35 22.24
C ASP A 136 -3.12 -14.91 22.72
N LYS A 137 -3.21 -14.70 24.04
CA LYS A 137 -2.99 -13.41 24.73
C LYS A 137 -1.68 -12.70 24.31
N GLY A 138 -0.66 -13.43 23.87
CA GLY A 138 0.60 -12.89 23.41
C GLY A 138 0.51 -12.21 22.03
N LYS A 139 -0.31 -12.73 21.11
CA LYS A 139 -0.54 -12.11 19.78
C LYS A 139 -1.45 -10.88 19.85
N VAL A 140 -2.33 -10.84 20.85
CA VAL A 140 -3.23 -9.70 21.08
C VAL A 140 -2.45 -8.50 21.61
N LEU A 141 -1.49 -8.72 22.53
CA LEU A 141 -0.66 -7.63 23.09
C LEU A 141 0.23 -6.99 22.00
N ALA A 142 0.88 -7.80 21.15
CA ALA A 142 1.69 -7.30 20.03
C ALA A 142 0.86 -6.56 18.95
N ARG A 143 -0.45 -6.86 18.84
CA ARG A 143 -1.36 -6.15 17.94
C ARG A 143 -1.79 -4.79 18.47
N HIS A 144 -1.94 -4.63 19.80
CA HIS A 144 -2.35 -3.36 20.43
C HIS A 144 -1.27 -2.28 20.39
N GLU A 145 0.01 -2.64 20.32
CA GLU A 145 1.11 -1.66 20.22
C GLU A 145 1.31 -1.11 18.79
N VAL A 146 0.62 -1.68 17.79
CA VAL A 146 0.82 -1.42 16.35
C VAL A 146 -0.33 -0.62 15.71
N GLU A 147 -1.41 -0.35 16.43
CA GLU A 147 -2.60 0.28 15.83
C GLU A 147 -2.39 1.77 15.55
N ILE A 148 -2.07 2.07 14.29
CA ILE A 148 -2.25 3.41 13.74
C ILE A 148 -3.69 3.55 13.19
N THR A 149 -4.37 4.61 13.56
CA THR A 149 -5.71 4.92 13.05
C THR A 149 -5.67 5.52 11.65
N LEU A 150 -6.78 5.45 10.92
CA LEU A 150 -6.93 6.11 9.63
C LEU A 150 -6.64 7.62 9.73
N SER A 151 -7.17 8.27 10.75
CA SER A 151 -6.96 9.70 11.01
C SER A 151 -5.48 10.04 11.19
N GLU A 152 -4.72 9.22 11.94
CA GLU A 152 -3.29 9.41 12.13
C GLU A 152 -2.49 9.18 10.83
N ILE A 153 -2.84 8.15 10.04
CA ILE A 153 -2.23 7.92 8.71
C ILE A 153 -2.38 9.16 7.85
N LEU A 154 -3.60 9.69 7.75
CA LEU A 154 -3.90 10.86 6.93
C LEU A 154 -3.22 12.13 7.46
N GLU A 155 -3.18 12.32 8.77
CA GLU A 155 -2.49 13.47 9.37
C GLU A 155 -0.98 13.44 9.09
N ILE A 156 -0.34 12.28 9.27
CA ILE A 156 1.08 12.10 8.97
C ILE A 156 1.33 12.30 7.48
N SER A 157 0.49 11.71 6.63
CA SER A 157 0.58 11.87 5.17
C SER A 157 0.45 13.33 4.76
N TYR A 158 -0.48 14.08 5.33
CA TYR A 158 -0.63 15.51 5.07
C TYR A 158 0.64 16.29 5.42
N LYS A 159 1.28 15.98 6.56
CA LYS A 159 2.50 16.65 6.99
C LYS A 159 3.71 16.27 6.11
N LEU A 160 3.80 15.02 5.64
CA LEU A 160 4.88 14.53 4.77
C LEU A 160 4.80 15.13 3.37
N LEU A 161 3.61 15.16 2.78
CA LEU A 161 3.39 15.58 1.41
C LEU A 161 3.77 17.05 1.19
N LYS A 162 4.43 17.34 0.07
CA LYS A 162 4.52 18.69 -0.50
C LYS A 162 3.13 19.25 -0.77
N ASP A 163 3.02 20.57 -0.95
CA ASP A 163 1.78 21.12 -1.46
C ASP A 163 1.46 20.51 -2.83
N ARG A 164 0.19 20.14 -3.07
CA ARG A 164 -0.26 19.39 -4.25
C ARG A 164 0.33 17.99 -4.41
N GLY A 165 1.06 17.47 -3.41
CA GLY A 165 1.51 16.08 -3.36
C GLY A 165 0.33 15.10 -3.33
N GLU A 166 0.56 13.89 -3.81
CA GLU A 166 -0.47 12.89 -4.06
C GLU A 166 -0.50 11.81 -2.97
N PHE A 167 -1.69 11.43 -2.57
CA PHE A 167 -1.94 10.33 -1.62
C PHE A 167 -2.73 9.22 -2.32
N TYR A 168 -2.31 7.98 -2.11
CA TYR A 168 -2.94 6.80 -2.67
C TYR A 168 -3.28 5.79 -1.58
N MET A 169 -4.49 5.25 -1.62
CA MET A 169 -4.94 4.23 -0.68
C MET A 169 -5.83 3.21 -1.38
N ILE A 170 -5.71 1.94 -0.98
CA ILE A 170 -6.70 0.90 -1.23
C ILE A 170 -7.39 0.56 0.09
N HIS A 171 -8.70 0.35 0.05
CA HIS A 171 -9.46 0.00 1.26
C HIS A 171 -10.74 -0.77 0.91
N ARG A 172 -11.36 -1.36 1.93
CA ARG A 172 -12.63 -2.07 1.82
C ARG A 172 -13.79 -1.11 1.63
N MET A 173 -14.83 -1.56 0.88
CA MET A 173 -16.02 -0.76 0.59
C MET A 173 -16.82 -0.33 1.81
N ASP A 174 -16.82 -1.14 2.88
CA ASP A 174 -17.52 -0.81 4.13
C ASP A 174 -16.94 0.41 4.86
N ARG A 175 -15.75 0.87 4.47
CA ARG A 175 -15.09 2.06 5.01
C ARG A 175 -15.04 3.25 4.06
N LEU A 176 -15.72 3.15 2.91
CA LEU A 176 -15.68 4.18 1.86
C LEU A 176 -16.01 5.58 2.40
N VAL A 177 -17.12 5.69 3.11
CA VAL A 177 -17.60 7.00 3.63
C VAL A 177 -16.63 7.56 4.65
N ASP A 178 -16.16 6.72 5.59
CA ASP A 178 -15.19 7.12 6.62
C ASP A 178 -13.88 7.63 5.98
N VAL A 179 -13.36 6.88 4.99
CA VAL A 179 -12.10 7.24 4.30
C VAL A 179 -12.23 8.58 3.58
N LEU A 180 -13.30 8.78 2.80
CA LEU A 180 -13.50 10.03 2.06
C LEU A 180 -13.74 11.23 2.99
N TYR A 181 -14.48 11.02 4.09
CA TYR A 181 -14.73 12.04 5.10
C TYR A 181 -13.42 12.46 5.78
N GLU A 182 -12.67 11.50 6.32
CA GLU A 182 -11.40 11.75 7.02
C GLU A 182 -10.36 12.41 6.10
N MET A 183 -10.29 11.99 4.82
CA MET A 183 -9.41 12.63 3.84
C MET A 183 -9.71 14.13 3.71
N ARG A 184 -10.99 14.50 3.60
CA ARG A 184 -11.39 15.91 3.46
C ARG A 184 -11.13 16.70 4.74
N GLU A 185 -11.40 16.13 5.90
CA GLU A 185 -11.09 16.76 7.21
C GLU A 185 -9.58 17.03 7.34
N LYS A 186 -8.72 16.15 6.82
CA LYS A 186 -7.26 16.33 6.83
C LYS A 186 -6.73 17.09 5.60
N ARG A 187 -7.60 17.70 4.78
CA ARG A 187 -7.23 18.52 3.61
C ARG A 187 -6.43 17.73 2.56
N ILE A 188 -6.67 16.43 2.47
CA ILE A 188 -6.24 15.54 1.40
C ILE A 188 -7.47 15.28 0.53
N GLU A 189 -7.70 16.11 -0.51
CA GLU A 189 -8.93 16.07 -1.30
C GLU A 189 -8.95 14.90 -2.28
N PRO A 190 -9.94 13.97 -2.20
CA PRO A 190 -10.10 12.89 -3.17
C PRO A 190 -10.29 13.40 -4.58
N LYS A 191 -9.56 12.83 -5.55
CA LYS A 191 -9.54 13.26 -6.96
C LYS A 191 -9.98 12.18 -7.91
N GLU A 192 -9.63 10.94 -7.64
CA GLU A 192 -10.04 9.77 -8.43
C GLU A 192 -10.38 8.62 -7.49
N ILE A 193 -11.42 7.88 -7.86
CA ILE A 193 -11.79 6.65 -7.18
C ILE A 193 -12.06 5.57 -8.22
N GLN A 194 -11.58 4.34 -7.94
CA GLN A 194 -11.83 3.16 -8.75
C GLN A 194 -12.36 2.04 -7.88
N PHE A 195 -13.53 1.52 -8.23
CA PHE A 195 -14.14 0.38 -7.55
C PHE A 195 -13.59 -0.92 -8.09
N ILE A 196 -13.38 -1.89 -7.20
CA ILE A 196 -12.82 -3.20 -7.54
C ILE A 196 -13.86 -4.27 -7.27
N HIS A 197 -14.16 -5.06 -8.30
CA HIS A 197 -15.10 -6.16 -8.29
C HIS A 197 -14.36 -7.48 -8.45
N SER A 198 -14.70 -8.49 -7.66
CA SER A 198 -14.17 -9.84 -7.89
C SER A 198 -14.65 -10.39 -9.25
N TYR A 199 -15.96 -10.24 -9.53
CA TYR A 199 -16.59 -10.59 -10.79
C TYR A 199 -17.52 -9.46 -11.25
N VAL A 200 -17.81 -9.38 -12.55
CA VAL A 200 -18.60 -8.29 -13.16
C VAL A 200 -19.98 -8.08 -12.51
N ASN A 201 -20.64 -9.16 -12.08
CA ASN A 201 -21.96 -9.12 -11.49
C ASN A 201 -21.95 -9.02 -9.94
N ASN A 202 -20.79 -8.97 -9.32
CA ASN A 202 -20.68 -8.84 -7.87
C ASN A 202 -20.62 -7.37 -7.47
N SER A 203 -21.10 -7.05 -6.28
CA SER A 203 -20.84 -5.73 -5.69
C SER A 203 -19.33 -5.54 -5.50
N PRO A 204 -18.82 -4.30 -5.57
CA PRO A 204 -17.41 -4.03 -5.30
C PRO A 204 -17.09 -4.36 -3.84
N ASN A 205 -15.93 -4.93 -3.61
CA ASN A 205 -15.45 -5.28 -2.26
C ASN A 205 -14.32 -4.37 -1.78
N LEU A 206 -13.61 -3.74 -2.73
CA LEU A 206 -12.53 -2.80 -2.47
C LEU A 206 -12.70 -1.55 -3.32
N PHE A 207 -12.02 -0.50 -2.94
CA PHE A 207 -11.81 0.68 -3.76
C PHE A 207 -10.38 1.18 -3.64
N MET A 208 -9.88 1.82 -4.69
CA MET A 208 -8.67 2.61 -4.68
C MET A 208 -9.03 4.08 -4.80
N VAL A 209 -8.33 4.93 -4.08
CA VAL A 209 -8.52 6.39 -4.13
C VAL A 209 -7.18 7.09 -4.31
N ARG A 210 -7.14 8.06 -5.24
CA ARG A 210 -6.10 9.07 -5.36
C ARG A 210 -6.62 10.37 -4.81
N ALA A 211 -5.88 11.00 -3.94
CA ALA A 211 -6.22 12.28 -3.36
C ALA A 211 -5.02 13.24 -3.45
N VAL A 212 -5.25 14.54 -3.28
CA VAL A 212 -4.23 15.57 -3.43
C VAL A 212 -4.26 16.50 -2.22
N LYS A 213 -3.11 16.74 -1.61
CA LYS A 213 -2.96 17.71 -0.51
C LYS A 213 -3.36 19.09 -1.00
N ASN A 214 -4.26 19.76 -0.25
CA ASN A 214 -4.85 21.06 -0.57
C ASN A 214 -5.49 21.09 -1.99
N GLY A 215 -6.00 19.94 -2.46
CA GLY A 215 -6.69 19.83 -3.75
C GLY A 215 -8.00 20.62 -3.79
N GLY A 216 -8.36 21.13 -4.96
CA GLY A 216 -9.71 21.68 -5.18
C GLY A 216 -10.74 20.56 -5.22
N LYS A 217 -12.01 20.88 -4.93
CA LYS A 217 -13.13 19.92 -5.04
C LYS A 217 -13.23 19.35 -6.47
N GLN A 218 -13.74 18.19 -6.64
CA GLN A 218 -14.06 17.39 -7.83
C GLN A 218 -13.46 15.99 -7.72
N LEU A 219 -14.33 15.00 -7.65
CA LEU A 219 -13.98 13.59 -7.66
C LEU A 219 -14.38 12.97 -9.00
N LYS A 220 -13.44 12.31 -9.65
CA LYS A 220 -13.70 11.51 -10.85
C LYS A 220 -13.83 10.04 -10.42
N VAL A 221 -14.96 9.41 -10.80
CA VAL A 221 -15.12 7.96 -10.70
C VAL A 221 -14.56 7.36 -11.98
N LEU A 222 -13.61 6.44 -11.83
CA LEU A 222 -13.01 5.69 -12.94
C LEU A 222 -13.85 4.46 -13.26
N ASP A 223 -13.66 3.89 -14.45
CA ASP A 223 -14.28 2.63 -14.83
C ASP A 223 -13.94 1.53 -13.79
N PRO A 224 -14.90 0.68 -13.43
CA PRO A 224 -14.68 -0.35 -12.43
C PRO A 224 -13.63 -1.36 -12.90
N LEU A 225 -12.78 -1.82 -11.99
CA LEU A 225 -11.81 -2.86 -12.24
C LEU A 225 -12.39 -4.22 -11.84
N VAL A 226 -12.50 -5.14 -12.78
CA VAL A 226 -12.98 -6.51 -12.54
C VAL A 226 -11.80 -7.47 -12.53
N ILE A 227 -11.66 -8.25 -11.43
CA ILE A 227 -10.51 -9.15 -11.24
C ILE A 227 -10.64 -10.40 -12.11
N TYR A 228 -11.77 -11.09 -12.03
CA TYR A 228 -11.94 -12.41 -12.65
C TYR A 228 -13.01 -12.40 -13.75
N LYS A 229 -12.74 -13.15 -14.81
CA LYS A 229 -13.73 -13.58 -15.79
C LYS A 229 -14.67 -14.61 -15.16
N SER A 230 -15.79 -14.92 -15.82
CA SER A 230 -16.77 -15.90 -15.33
C SER A 230 -16.18 -17.32 -15.12
N ASN A 231 -15.11 -17.66 -15.82
CA ASN A 231 -14.40 -18.94 -15.68
C ASN A 231 -13.35 -18.96 -14.54
N GLY A 232 -13.21 -17.87 -13.79
CA GLY A 232 -12.25 -17.75 -12.68
C GLY A 232 -10.84 -17.31 -13.09
N GLU A 233 -10.57 -17.11 -14.38
CA GLU A 233 -9.30 -16.56 -14.86
C GLU A 233 -9.24 -15.04 -14.66
N TYR A 234 -8.04 -14.47 -14.59
CA TYR A 234 -7.86 -13.03 -14.58
C TYR A 234 -8.39 -12.37 -15.85
N THR A 235 -8.98 -11.20 -15.71
CA THR A 235 -9.36 -10.36 -16.85
C THR A 235 -8.12 -9.86 -17.60
N ASP A 236 -8.29 -9.45 -18.84
CA ASP A 236 -7.20 -8.91 -19.64
C ASP A 236 -6.60 -7.64 -19.01
N GLU A 237 -7.40 -6.86 -18.29
CA GLU A 237 -6.93 -5.69 -17.56
C GLU A 237 -6.00 -6.09 -16.40
N ILE A 238 -6.34 -7.13 -15.65
CA ILE A 238 -5.48 -7.66 -14.58
C ILE A 238 -4.20 -8.25 -15.16
N LEU A 239 -4.28 -9.00 -16.28
CA LEU A 239 -3.09 -9.53 -16.94
C LEU A 239 -2.13 -8.42 -17.41
N LYS A 240 -2.65 -7.27 -17.90
CA LYS A 240 -1.83 -6.09 -18.21
C LYS A 240 -1.15 -5.50 -16.98
N ILE A 241 -1.85 -5.47 -15.82
CA ILE A 241 -1.27 -5.01 -14.56
C ILE A 241 -0.08 -5.88 -14.16
N TYR A 242 -0.14 -7.18 -14.43
CA TYR A 242 0.96 -8.13 -14.25
C TYR A 242 1.99 -8.14 -15.40
N GLY A 243 1.85 -7.28 -16.41
CA GLY A 243 2.78 -7.21 -17.55
C GLY A 243 2.70 -8.41 -18.50
N LYS A 244 1.60 -9.18 -18.47
CA LYS A 244 1.42 -10.41 -19.27
C LYS A 244 0.76 -10.20 -20.64
N LYS A 245 0.41 -8.97 -21.01
CA LYS A 245 -0.16 -8.60 -22.33
C LYS A 245 0.26 -7.19 -22.74
#